data_e21566a1097418195cd539f9cb308bea
#
_entry.id   e21566a1097418195cd539f9cb308bea
#
_cell.length_a   1.000
_cell.length_b   1.000
_cell.length_c   1.000
_cell.angle_alpha   90.00
_cell.angle_beta   90.00
_cell.angle_gamma   90.00
#
_symmetry.space_group_name_H-M   'P 1'
#
loop_
_entity.id
_entity.type
_entity.pdbx_description
1 polymer ?
#
loop_
_entity_poly.entity_id
_entity_poly.type
_entity_poly.pdbx_seq_one_letter_code
_entity_poly.pdbx_strand_id
1 'polypeptide(L)' 'MIITYYGRFHGPSGQRILAEVYKSTNDEGLVMDSKVKSRHCFTQWGARKWIQKQLVKLSCNEPKWYYVQA' A
#
# COMPACT_ATOMS: atom_id res chain seq x y z
N MET A 1 14.34 -3.90 15.37
CA MET A 1 13.73 -3.17 14.23
C MET A 1 12.55 -3.96 13.67
N ILE A 2 11.43 -3.33 13.54
CA ILE A 2 10.22 -3.96 13.01
C ILE A 2 9.93 -3.35 11.64
N ILE A 3 9.78 -4.22 10.64
CA ILE A 3 9.46 -3.79 9.28
C ILE A 3 8.06 -4.28 8.94
N THR A 4 7.21 -3.36 8.52
CA THR A 4 5.84 -3.64 8.11
C THR A 4 5.60 -3.08 6.72
N TYR A 5 4.94 -3.85 5.89
CA TYR A 5 4.50 -3.38 4.56
C TYR A 5 3.00 -3.17 4.57
N TYR A 6 2.56 -2.10 3.96
CA TYR A 6 1.15 -1.82 3.85
C TYR A 6 0.80 -1.19 2.52
N GLY A 7 -0.45 -1.34 2.13
CA GLY A 7 -0.96 -0.75 0.91
C GLY A 7 -1.86 0.43 1.18
N ARG A 8 -1.86 1.36 0.24
CA ARG A 8 -2.70 2.55 0.31
C ARG A 8 -3.17 2.86 -1.10
N PHE A 9 -4.45 3.19 -1.25
CA PHE A 9 -4.92 3.66 -2.54
C PHE A 9 -5.90 4.82 -2.32
N HIS A 10 -5.91 5.73 -3.25
CA HIS A 10 -6.76 6.91 -3.18
C HIS A 10 -7.18 7.35 -4.58
N GLY A 11 -8.33 7.99 -4.65
CA GLY A 11 -8.92 8.47 -5.87
C GLY A 11 -10.42 8.20 -5.88
N PRO A 12 -11.19 9.03 -6.58
CA PRO A 12 -12.62 8.81 -6.71
C PRO A 12 -12.92 7.62 -7.60
N SER A 13 -14.04 6.95 -7.32
CA SER A 13 -14.50 5.85 -8.16
C SER A 13 -14.77 6.34 -9.58
N GLY A 14 -14.35 5.56 -10.58
CA GLY A 14 -14.51 5.90 -11.97
C GLY A 14 -13.41 6.75 -12.59
N GLN A 15 -12.40 7.11 -11.79
CA GLN A 15 -11.22 7.82 -12.27
C GLN A 15 -9.97 7.03 -11.96
N ARG A 16 -8.81 7.57 -12.34
CA ARG A 16 -7.55 6.93 -12.02
C ARG A 16 -7.34 6.88 -10.53
N ILE A 17 -7.07 5.70 -10.04
CA ILE A 17 -6.77 5.45 -8.64
C ILE A 17 -5.29 5.17 -8.51
N LEU A 18 -4.62 5.91 -7.64
CA LEU A 18 -3.22 5.67 -7.36
C LEU A 18 -3.11 4.64 -6.24
N ALA A 19 -2.55 3.48 -6.59
CA ALA A 19 -2.25 2.42 -5.63
C ALA A 19 -0.78 2.51 -5.26
N GLU A 20 -0.49 2.44 -3.97
CA GLU A 20 0.86 2.60 -3.46
C GLU A 20 1.15 1.52 -2.42
N VAL A 21 2.37 1.04 -2.41
CA VAL A 21 2.86 0.11 -1.39
C VAL A 21 3.98 0.80 -0.62
N TYR A 22 3.87 0.79 0.68
CA TYR A 22 4.81 1.45 1.59
C TYR A 22 5.49 0.44 2.48
N LYS A 23 6.69 0.80 2.89
CA LYS A 23 7.46 0.10 3.90
C LYS A 23 7.54 1.00 5.12
N SER A 24 7.11 0.49 6.25
CA SER A 24 7.23 1.19 7.53
C SER A 24 8.28 0.50 8.37
N THR A 25 9.25 1.25 8.83
CA THR A 25 10.32 0.76 9.70
C THR A 25 10.19 1.41 11.06
N ASN A 26 10.14 0.60 12.11
CA ASN A 26 10.10 1.07 13.48
C ASN A 26 11.36 0.57 14.19
N ASP A 27 12.21 1.51 14.61
CA ASP A 27 13.44 1.21 15.32
C ASP A 27 13.52 2.11 16.56
N GLU A 28 13.35 1.50 17.73
CA GLU A 28 13.41 2.19 19.02
C GLU A 28 12.49 3.42 19.10
N GLY A 29 11.28 3.30 18.56
CA GLY A 29 10.30 4.38 18.56
C GLY A 29 10.43 5.34 17.40
N LEU A 30 11.47 5.24 16.60
CA LEU A 30 11.60 6.02 15.38
C LEU A 30 10.88 5.30 14.23
N VAL A 31 9.83 5.92 13.70
CA VAL A 31 9.04 5.35 12.62
C VAL A 31 9.35 6.09 11.33
N MET A 32 9.73 5.33 10.30
CA MET A 32 10.02 5.88 8.98
C MET A 32 9.24 5.11 7.93
N ASP A 33 8.50 5.84 7.09
CA ASP A 33 7.76 5.26 5.99
C ASP A 33 8.42 5.65 4.67
N SER A 34 8.50 4.69 3.76
CA SER A 34 9.00 4.96 2.42
C SER A 34 8.17 4.22 1.39
N LYS A 35 7.98 4.85 0.25
CA LYS A 35 7.23 4.26 -0.85
C LYS A 35 8.09 3.24 -1.58
N VAL A 36 7.57 2.03 -1.75
CA VAL A 36 8.26 0.94 -2.44
C VAL A 36 7.85 0.89 -3.90
N LYS A 37 6.54 0.91 -4.18
CA LYS A 37 5.99 0.85 -5.53
C LYS A 37 4.70 1.65 -5.60
N SER A 38 4.36 2.07 -6.83
CA SER A 38 3.08 2.70 -7.09
C SER A 38 2.60 2.32 -8.47
N ARG A 39 1.29 2.36 -8.67
CA ARG A 39 0.65 2.07 -9.94
C ARG A 39 -0.69 2.78 -10.03
N HIS A 40 -1.03 3.22 -11.24
CA HIS A 40 -2.37 3.73 -11.51
C HIS A 40 -3.29 2.59 -11.90
N CYS A 41 -4.46 2.55 -11.30
CA CYS A 41 -5.50 1.56 -11.57
C CYS A 41 -6.79 2.27 -11.96
N PHE A 42 -7.70 1.55 -12.62
CA PHE A 42 -8.97 2.12 -13.05
C PHE A 42 -10.10 1.86 -12.07
N THR A 43 -9.96 0.85 -11.21
CA THR A 43 -10.98 0.49 -10.23
C THR A 43 -10.34 0.27 -8.87
N GLN A 44 -11.15 0.48 -7.82
CA GLN A 44 -10.70 0.21 -6.45
C GLN A 44 -10.37 -1.27 -6.27
N TRP A 45 -11.18 -2.14 -6.88
CA TRP A 45 -10.96 -3.58 -6.83
C TRP A 45 -9.62 -3.98 -7.44
N GLY A 46 -9.29 -3.41 -8.61
CA GLY A 46 -8.00 -3.65 -9.24
C GLY A 46 -6.83 -3.13 -8.41
N ALA A 47 -7.00 -1.97 -7.79
CA ALA A 47 -5.99 -1.41 -6.91
C ALA A 47 -5.74 -2.32 -5.71
N ARG A 48 -6.81 -2.80 -5.09
CA ARG A 48 -6.71 -3.71 -3.93
C ARG A 48 -6.02 -5.01 -4.30
N LYS A 49 -6.38 -5.60 -5.44
CA LYS A 49 -5.73 -6.84 -5.90
C LYS A 49 -4.25 -6.64 -6.17
N TRP A 50 -3.90 -5.55 -6.82
CA TRP A 50 -2.50 -5.26 -7.12
C TRP A 50 -1.70 -5.08 -5.84
N ILE A 51 -2.23 -4.32 -4.88
CA ILE A 51 -1.58 -4.08 -3.59
C ILE A 51 -1.39 -5.40 -2.86
N GLN A 52 -2.43 -6.22 -2.79
CA GLN A 52 -2.36 -7.52 -2.11
C GLN A 52 -1.28 -8.41 -2.71
N LYS A 53 -1.19 -8.43 -4.04
CA LYS A 53 -0.18 -9.20 -4.76
C LYS A 53 1.23 -8.74 -4.41
N GLN A 54 1.44 -7.43 -4.34
CA GLN A 54 2.74 -6.89 -3.97
C GLN A 54 3.09 -7.19 -2.51
N LEU A 55 2.13 -7.07 -1.62
CA LEU A 55 2.37 -7.35 -0.20
C LEU A 55 2.72 -8.82 0.04
N VAL A 56 2.08 -9.72 -0.67
CA VAL A 56 2.43 -11.15 -0.60
C VAL A 56 3.85 -11.39 -1.08
N LYS A 57 4.25 -10.74 -2.17
CA LYS A 57 5.63 -10.85 -2.68
C LYS A 57 6.66 -10.31 -1.70
N LEU A 58 6.29 -9.34 -0.88
CA LEU A 58 7.17 -8.74 0.12
C LEU A 58 7.14 -9.49 1.45
N SER A 59 6.57 -10.68 1.46
CA SER A 59 6.49 -11.57 2.63
C SER A 59 5.67 -10.99 3.78
N CYS A 60 4.63 -10.25 3.45
CA CYS A 60 3.73 -9.74 4.45
C CYS A 60 2.66 -10.77 4.77
N ASN A 61 2.65 -11.27 6.01
CA ASN A 61 1.70 -12.30 6.44
C ASN A 61 0.29 -11.75 6.58
N GLU A 62 0.17 -10.49 6.96
CA GLU A 62 -1.10 -9.83 7.14
C GLU A 62 -1.08 -8.52 6.35
N PRO A 63 -1.44 -8.56 5.07
CA PRO A 63 -1.44 -7.36 4.26
C PRO A 63 -2.44 -6.34 4.81
N LYS A 64 -1.96 -5.14 5.03
CA LYS A 64 -2.76 -4.01 5.48
C LYS A 64 -2.84 -2.98 4.37
N TRP A 65 -4.01 -2.43 4.20
CA TRP A 65 -4.20 -1.37 3.23
C TRP A 65 -5.21 -0.36 3.73
N TYR A 66 -5.06 0.85 3.28
CA TYR A 66 -5.95 1.94 3.64
C TYR A 66 -6.52 2.56 2.39
N TYR A 67 -7.77 2.92 2.45
CA TYR A 67 -8.41 3.72 1.42
C TYR A 67 -8.36 5.18 1.84
N VAL A 68 -7.79 6.01 0.98
CA VAL A 68 -7.76 7.46 1.19
C VAL A 68 -8.53 8.10 0.05
N GLN A 69 -9.64 8.72 0.38
CA GLN A 69 -10.45 9.44 -0.59
C GLN A 69 -9.85 10.82 -0.82
N ALA A 70 -9.62 11.10 -2.07
CA ALA A 70 -9.07 12.40 -2.44
C ALA A 70 -10.14 13.49 -2.44
#